data_3fdfa0df34068b4d5c3faea7662f794d
#
_entry.id   3fdfa0df34068b4d5c3faea7662f794d
#
_cell.length_a   1.000
_cell.length_b   1.000
_cell.length_c   1.000
_cell.angle_alpha   90.00
_cell.angle_beta   90.00
_cell.angle_gamma   90.00
#
_symmetry.space_group_name_H-M   'P 1'
#
loop_
_entity.id
_entity.type
_entity.pdbx_description
1 polymer ?
#
loop_
_entity_poly.entity_id
_entity_poly.type
_entity_poly.pdbx_seq_one_letter_code
_entity_poly.pdbx_strand_id
1 'polypeptide(L)'
;MKALFLSILALLPAAASAQRDTLGVLERSSVFSAEDERAVAGFHTESPAMMLYRSEQSLSQISLRIDLRREQEALLQPLGDGAFDGGFYAESYRRLSERSATWADARYVRGNRRNVCWNSTADYLLLYPCITADSAGGNLSTEEYAFGGGYVHRVGRFDLAIRGDYRAGQEYRQVDPRPHNVVSDFTIKLGVGMQFPQYVLGLDLQGRLYKQDQDIDFFYPPGASSSELYMTGLGSYYTRYSLNSESFNIGYDGKGCLLAAQLMPRHAKGWYARAAFESLTTERLNKSNNTVPITRLKTRQATLSAAYRSGRWSLRAGGGYELRRSIEMIADRTGHSVIVDEQAMYKNRIWHADAEATVEWRRGTVNYMLSPRAEWRQSTATYAYPARRMRLAQFCGAVRGSAEWLRPQWRVKATAGIGCYVSPDEEVSLSNVLNNISEYLTYTAARLSGRAVAPEVSLRAERRLSRNLACFAEAGWTPRFYSGGLSEHVLTCLLYTSPSPRDRSVS
;
A
#
# COMPACT_ATOMS: atom_id res chain seq x y z
N MET A 1 1.79 -28.10 -4.84
CA MET A 1 2.16 -26.69 -5.05
C MET A 1 3.33 -26.48 -6.03
N LYS A 2 4.43 -27.24 -5.98
CA LYS A 2 5.57 -27.09 -6.94
C LYS A 2 5.21 -27.31 -8.41
N ALA A 3 4.28 -28.21 -8.72
CA ALA A 3 3.85 -28.48 -10.09
C ALA A 3 2.93 -27.40 -10.70
N LEU A 4 2.16 -26.68 -9.87
CA LEU A 4 1.29 -25.59 -10.32
C LEU A 4 2.09 -24.33 -10.71
N PHE A 5 3.22 -24.08 -10.03
CA PHE A 5 4.13 -22.97 -10.35
C PHE A 5 4.85 -23.14 -11.70
N LEU A 6 5.21 -24.38 -12.07
CA LEU A 6 5.83 -24.64 -13.36
C LEU A 6 4.84 -24.54 -14.53
N SER A 7 3.57 -24.86 -14.32
CA SER A 7 2.54 -24.81 -15.38
C SER A 7 2.09 -23.38 -15.72
N ILE A 8 2.14 -22.44 -14.78
CA ILE A 8 1.80 -21.04 -15.03
C ILE A 8 2.94 -20.33 -15.81
N LEU A 9 4.18 -20.75 -15.59
CA LEU A 9 5.33 -20.25 -16.37
C LEU A 9 5.35 -20.78 -17.83
N ALA A 10 4.70 -21.92 -18.08
CA ALA A 10 4.66 -22.56 -19.40
C ALA A 10 3.52 -22.05 -20.32
N LEU A 11 2.59 -21.28 -19.79
CA LEU A 11 1.44 -20.71 -20.55
C LEU A 11 1.73 -19.32 -21.15
N LEU A 12 2.98 -18.88 -21.21
CA LEU A 12 3.34 -17.72 -22.03
C LEU A 12 3.42 -18.16 -23.49
N PRO A 13 2.38 -17.89 -24.31
CA PRO A 13 2.36 -18.39 -25.66
C PRO A 13 3.49 -17.78 -26.48
N ALA A 14 4.18 -18.64 -27.18
CA ALA A 14 4.91 -18.32 -28.36
C ALA A 14 4.04 -17.50 -29.33
N ALA A 15 4.72 -16.57 -30.06
CA ALA A 15 4.22 -15.93 -31.27
C ALA A 15 3.09 -14.89 -31.14
N ALA A 16 3.24 -13.87 -30.28
CA ALA A 16 2.85 -12.53 -30.68
C ALA A 16 4.12 -11.83 -31.17
N SER A 17 4.14 -11.33 -32.40
CA SER A 17 5.19 -10.45 -32.91
C SER A 17 5.21 -9.19 -32.06
N ALA A 18 5.99 -9.20 -30.98
CA ALA A 18 6.11 -8.04 -30.10
C ALA A 18 6.61 -6.87 -30.95
N GLN A 19 5.96 -5.74 -30.82
CA GLN A 19 6.41 -4.48 -31.42
C GLN A 19 7.91 -4.32 -31.09
N ARG A 20 8.73 -4.04 -32.12
CA ARG A 20 10.18 -3.91 -31.91
C ARG A 20 10.44 -2.67 -31.08
N ASP A 21 11.01 -2.85 -29.89
CA ASP A 21 11.51 -1.73 -29.09
C ASP A 21 12.53 -0.95 -29.93
N THR A 22 12.26 0.32 -30.16
CA THR A 22 13.13 1.20 -30.95
C THR A 22 14.30 1.72 -30.12
N LEU A 23 14.10 1.86 -28.81
CA LEU A 23 15.07 2.41 -27.86
C LEU A 23 15.93 1.32 -27.22
N GLY A 24 17.15 1.67 -26.82
CA GLY A 24 18.01 0.83 -25.99
C GLY A 24 17.47 0.70 -24.55
N VAL A 25 17.97 -0.29 -23.80
CA VAL A 25 17.47 -0.59 -22.45
C VAL A 25 17.56 0.59 -21.47
N LEU A 26 18.66 1.37 -21.50
CA LEU A 26 18.84 2.54 -20.63
C LEU A 26 17.86 3.67 -20.98
N GLU A 27 17.60 3.88 -22.27
CA GLU A 27 16.62 4.86 -22.73
C GLU A 27 15.20 4.46 -22.31
N ARG A 28 14.86 3.18 -22.44
CA ARG A 28 13.56 2.66 -21.95
C ARG A 28 13.43 2.83 -20.44
N SER A 29 14.46 2.47 -19.67
CA SER A 29 14.48 2.68 -18.23
C SER A 29 14.32 4.16 -17.85
N SER A 30 14.94 5.08 -18.61
CA SER A 30 14.77 6.52 -18.44
C SER A 30 13.32 6.97 -18.70
N VAL A 31 12.70 6.49 -19.78
CA VAL A 31 11.31 6.80 -20.12
C VAL A 31 10.35 6.33 -19.02
N PHE A 32 10.46 5.06 -18.57
CA PHE A 32 9.61 4.53 -17.51
C PHE A 32 9.79 5.28 -16.20
N SER A 33 11.05 5.53 -15.78
CA SER A 33 11.35 6.30 -14.57
C SER A 33 10.77 7.72 -14.61
N ALA A 34 10.85 8.41 -15.75
CA ALA A 34 10.28 9.75 -15.91
C ALA A 34 8.74 9.71 -15.91
N GLU A 35 8.12 8.70 -16.53
CA GLU A 35 6.67 8.54 -16.53
C GLU A 35 6.13 8.28 -15.12
N ASP A 36 6.81 7.43 -14.34
CA ASP A 36 6.39 7.07 -12.97
C ASP A 36 6.56 8.23 -11.97
N GLU A 37 7.43 9.20 -12.24
CA GLU A 37 7.64 10.38 -11.38
C GLU A 37 6.73 11.58 -11.73
N ARG A 38 5.99 11.54 -12.83
CA ARG A 38 5.07 12.62 -13.19
C ARG A 38 3.82 12.63 -12.33
N ALA A 39 3.32 13.81 -12.04
CA ALA A 39 2.06 13.99 -11.30
C ALA A 39 0.85 13.27 -11.94
N VAL A 40 0.93 12.90 -13.21
CA VAL A 40 -0.13 12.16 -13.94
C VAL A 40 0.07 10.64 -13.96
N ALA A 41 1.13 10.10 -13.35
CA ALA A 41 1.48 8.68 -13.41
C ALA A 41 0.33 7.74 -13.00
N GLY A 42 -0.36 8.07 -11.92
CA GLY A 42 -1.48 7.27 -11.40
C GLY A 42 -2.60 7.06 -12.42
N PHE A 43 -2.87 8.05 -13.28
CA PHE A 43 -3.92 7.92 -14.30
C PHE A 43 -3.63 6.85 -15.36
N HIS A 44 -2.39 6.43 -15.53
CA HIS A 44 -2.03 5.35 -16.44
C HIS A 44 -2.07 3.96 -15.77
N THR A 45 -1.85 3.89 -14.45
CA THR A 45 -1.64 2.62 -13.74
C THR A 45 -2.82 2.16 -12.90
N GLU A 46 -3.68 3.08 -12.44
CA GLU A 46 -4.83 2.76 -11.58
C GLU A 46 -5.97 2.05 -12.32
N SER A 47 -6.15 2.30 -13.63
CA SER A 47 -7.13 1.63 -14.48
C SER A 47 -6.44 0.62 -15.40
N PRO A 48 -6.87 -0.65 -15.42
CA PRO A 48 -6.27 -1.64 -16.32
C PRO A 48 -6.48 -1.30 -17.80
N ALA A 49 -7.58 -0.62 -18.17
CA ALA A 49 -7.81 -0.20 -19.55
C ALA A 49 -6.84 0.92 -20.00
N MET A 50 -6.37 1.76 -19.06
CA MET A 50 -5.44 2.84 -19.34
C MET A 50 -3.99 2.40 -19.47
N MET A 51 -3.66 1.19 -19.04
CA MET A 51 -2.33 0.60 -19.21
C MET A 51 -1.88 0.52 -20.69
N LEU A 52 -2.83 0.50 -21.63
CA LEU A 52 -2.51 0.57 -23.06
C LEU A 52 -1.82 1.87 -23.46
N TYR A 53 -1.98 2.93 -22.69
CA TYR A 53 -1.42 4.26 -22.94
C TYR A 53 -0.23 4.61 -22.04
N ARG A 54 0.23 3.65 -21.20
CA ARG A 54 1.35 3.88 -20.29
C ARG A 54 2.65 4.15 -21.04
N SER A 55 3.00 3.28 -21.99
CA SER A 55 4.21 3.42 -22.79
C SER A 55 4.09 2.67 -24.13
N GLU A 56 4.79 3.17 -25.14
CA GLU A 56 4.99 2.45 -26.42
C GLU A 56 6.14 1.43 -26.33
N GLN A 57 6.97 1.53 -25.30
CA GLN A 57 8.11 0.67 -25.06
C GLN A 57 7.77 -0.44 -24.05
N SER A 58 8.56 -1.51 -24.07
CA SER A 58 8.47 -2.60 -23.11
C SER A 58 9.66 -2.54 -22.15
N LEU A 59 9.42 -2.82 -20.86
CA LEU A 59 10.48 -2.94 -19.86
C LEU A 59 10.13 -4.07 -18.90
N SER A 60 11.11 -4.91 -18.60
CA SER A 60 11.00 -5.92 -17.54
C SER A 60 12.17 -5.75 -16.59
N GLN A 61 11.88 -5.96 -15.34
CA GLN A 61 12.85 -5.73 -14.27
C GLN A 61 12.75 -6.83 -13.22
N ILE A 62 13.93 -7.25 -12.67
CA ILE A 62 14.05 -8.19 -11.54
C ILE A 62 15.01 -7.57 -10.53
N SER A 63 14.65 -7.47 -9.26
CA SER A 63 15.50 -6.88 -8.22
C SER A 63 15.54 -7.68 -6.93
N LEU A 64 16.66 -7.58 -6.24
CA LEU A 64 16.80 -7.85 -4.81
C LEU A 64 16.76 -6.52 -4.09
N ARG A 65 15.91 -6.43 -3.07
CA ARG A 65 15.71 -5.22 -2.28
C ARG A 65 15.91 -5.51 -0.80
N ILE A 66 16.59 -4.60 -0.13
CA ILE A 66 16.73 -4.58 1.32
C ILE A 66 16.23 -3.23 1.80
N ASP A 67 15.28 -3.24 2.73
CA ASP A 67 14.76 -2.08 3.41
C ASP A 67 15.04 -2.19 4.91
N LEU A 68 15.61 -1.13 5.46
CA LEU A 68 15.88 -0.98 6.88
C LEU A 68 15.13 0.25 7.40
N ARG A 69 14.31 0.07 8.42
CA ARG A 69 13.70 1.17 9.18
C ARG A 69 14.16 1.07 10.63
N ARG A 70 14.56 2.18 11.19
CA ARG A 70 14.90 2.30 12.61
C ARG A 70 14.41 3.62 13.15
N GLU A 71 13.65 3.57 14.21
CA GLU A 71 13.15 4.70 14.98
C GLU A 71 13.78 4.67 16.37
N GLN A 72 14.05 5.83 16.97
CA GLN A 72 14.49 5.90 18.37
C GLN A 72 13.35 5.52 19.31
N GLU A 73 12.14 5.96 18.98
CA GLU A 73 10.89 5.56 19.60
C GLU A 73 9.86 5.35 18.50
N ALA A 74 9.02 4.33 18.62
CA ALA A 74 8.02 4.02 17.62
C ALA A 74 7.07 5.21 17.37
N LEU A 75 6.90 5.62 16.13
CA LEU A 75 5.86 6.56 15.74
C LEU A 75 4.47 5.99 16.05
N LEU A 76 4.30 4.72 15.71
CA LEU A 76 3.12 3.92 16.02
C LEU A 76 3.57 2.62 16.68
N GLN A 77 3.36 2.49 17.98
CA GLN A 77 3.72 1.28 18.74
C GLN A 77 3.20 -0.03 18.11
N PRO A 78 1.97 -0.08 17.51
CA PRO A 78 1.49 -1.25 16.79
C PRO A 78 2.28 -1.65 15.53
N LEU A 79 3.16 -0.80 15.03
CA LEU A 79 4.04 -1.09 13.89
C LEU A 79 5.50 -1.29 14.30
N GLY A 80 5.80 -1.12 15.60
CA GLY A 80 7.14 -1.24 16.17
C GLY A 80 8.10 -0.12 15.81
N ASP A 81 9.27 -0.12 16.43
CA ASP A 81 10.32 0.90 16.29
C ASP A 81 11.38 0.57 15.24
N GLY A 82 11.23 -0.56 14.56
CA GLY A 82 12.14 -0.96 13.50
C GLY A 82 11.59 -2.05 12.61
N ALA A 83 12.13 -2.11 11.40
CA ALA A 83 11.84 -3.14 10.42
C ALA A 83 13.09 -3.48 9.62
N PHE A 84 13.23 -4.74 9.29
CA PHE A 84 14.14 -5.25 8.27
C PHE A 84 13.34 -6.07 7.29
N ASP A 85 13.42 -5.73 6.01
CA ASP A 85 12.79 -6.47 4.94
C ASP A 85 13.81 -6.78 3.86
N GLY A 86 13.95 -8.06 3.50
CA GLY A 86 14.73 -8.51 2.36
C GLY A 86 13.82 -9.24 1.38
N GLY A 87 13.93 -8.91 0.09
CA GLY A 87 12.98 -9.46 -0.86
C GLY A 87 13.44 -9.49 -2.30
N PHE A 88 12.72 -10.28 -3.06
CA PHE A 88 12.85 -10.41 -4.50
C PHE A 88 11.63 -9.80 -5.18
N TYR A 89 11.87 -8.99 -6.20
CA TYR A 89 10.83 -8.27 -6.94
C TYR A 89 11.03 -8.48 -8.44
N ALA A 90 9.94 -8.70 -9.14
CA ALA A 90 9.92 -8.79 -10.60
C ALA A 90 8.76 -7.96 -11.13
N GLU A 91 9.02 -7.14 -12.11
CA GLU A 91 8.03 -6.32 -12.78
C GLU A 91 8.22 -6.40 -14.29
N SER A 92 7.14 -6.43 -15.03
CA SER A 92 7.17 -6.48 -16.48
C SER A 92 6.00 -5.71 -17.07
N TYR A 93 6.29 -4.82 -17.99
CA TYR A 93 5.32 -4.25 -18.90
C TYR A 93 5.73 -4.56 -20.34
N ARG A 94 4.84 -5.14 -21.12
CA ARG A 94 5.08 -5.50 -22.51
C ARG A 94 4.02 -4.93 -23.41
N ARG A 95 4.45 -4.09 -24.33
CA ARG A 95 3.65 -3.66 -25.48
C ARG A 95 3.69 -4.77 -26.53
N LEU A 96 2.58 -5.48 -26.69
CA LEU A 96 2.50 -6.61 -27.63
C LEU A 96 2.21 -6.10 -29.06
N SER A 97 1.38 -5.08 -29.18
CA SER A 97 1.03 -4.42 -30.44
C SER A 97 0.48 -3.02 -30.16
N GLU A 98 0.11 -2.28 -31.19
CA GLU A 98 -0.60 -1.00 -31.05
C GLU A 98 -1.96 -1.15 -30.34
N ARG A 99 -2.51 -2.38 -30.32
CA ARG A 99 -3.83 -2.69 -29.78
C ARG A 99 -3.81 -3.48 -28.49
N SER A 100 -2.64 -3.95 -28.03
CA SER A 100 -2.58 -4.81 -26.85
C SER A 100 -1.32 -4.60 -26.03
N ALA A 101 -1.47 -4.69 -24.72
CA ALA A 101 -0.40 -4.70 -23.74
C ALA A 101 -0.69 -5.70 -22.63
N THR A 102 0.37 -6.23 -22.02
CA THR A 102 0.31 -7.07 -20.81
C THR A 102 1.32 -6.57 -19.79
N TRP A 103 1.01 -6.78 -18.52
CA TRP A 103 1.92 -6.46 -17.43
C TRP A 103 1.77 -7.49 -16.33
N ALA A 104 2.82 -7.65 -15.56
CA ALA A 104 2.83 -8.54 -14.40
C ALA A 104 3.82 -8.03 -13.36
N ASP A 105 3.53 -8.32 -12.12
CA ASP A 105 4.42 -8.10 -11.00
C ASP A 105 4.41 -9.32 -10.07
N ALA A 106 5.54 -9.58 -9.43
CA ALA A 106 5.69 -10.60 -8.41
C ALA A 106 6.68 -10.14 -7.36
N ARG A 107 6.39 -10.44 -6.09
CA ARG A 107 7.31 -10.17 -4.99
C ARG A 107 7.28 -11.28 -3.95
N TYR A 108 8.44 -11.53 -3.39
CA TYR A 108 8.63 -12.30 -2.18
C TYR A 108 9.41 -11.44 -1.20
N VAL A 109 8.90 -11.24 -0.01
CA VAL A 109 9.54 -10.43 1.04
C VAL A 109 9.55 -11.23 2.34
N ARG A 110 10.71 -11.29 2.98
CA ARG A 110 10.84 -11.80 4.35
C ARG A 110 11.46 -10.72 5.22
N GLY A 111 10.89 -10.55 6.39
CA GLY A 111 11.34 -9.51 7.28
C GLY A 111 11.04 -9.74 8.73
N ASN A 112 11.32 -8.73 9.52
CA ASN A 112 10.93 -8.67 10.91
C ASN A 112 10.47 -7.25 11.30
N ARG A 113 9.68 -7.18 12.36
CA ARG A 113 9.26 -5.93 13.01
C ARG A 113 9.74 -6.00 14.44
N ARG A 114 10.34 -4.92 14.91
CA ARG A 114 10.95 -4.86 16.24
C ARG A 114 10.06 -4.09 17.20
N ASN A 115 9.94 -4.59 18.44
CA ASN A 115 9.21 -3.94 19.53
C ASN A 115 7.76 -3.55 19.15
N VAL A 116 7.03 -4.45 18.49
CA VAL A 116 5.61 -4.25 18.21
C VAL A 116 4.83 -4.43 19.50
N CYS A 117 4.03 -3.42 19.88
CA CYS A 117 3.20 -3.40 21.07
C CYS A 117 1.78 -2.93 20.72
N TRP A 118 0.77 -3.34 21.44
CA TRP A 118 -0.63 -3.01 21.17
C TRP A 118 -1.15 -3.52 19.81
N ASN A 119 -0.56 -4.59 19.32
CA ASN A 119 -1.01 -5.25 18.11
C ASN A 119 -0.53 -6.70 18.02
N SER A 120 -1.48 -7.61 17.88
CA SER A 120 -1.25 -9.02 17.56
C SER A 120 -1.80 -9.42 16.19
N THR A 121 -2.37 -8.47 15.44
CA THR A 121 -3.09 -8.69 14.18
C THR A 121 -2.24 -8.25 12.99
N ALA A 122 -2.09 -9.08 11.96
CA ALA A 122 -1.53 -8.63 10.69
C ALA A 122 -2.44 -7.59 10.02
N ASP A 123 -1.88 -6.82 9.08
CA ASP A 123 -2.62 -5.76 8.36
C ASP A 123 -3.29 -4.73 9.29
N TYR A 124 -2.58 -4.33 10.36
CA TYR A 124 -3.07 -3.40 11.38
C TYR A 124 -3.85 -2.20 10.80
N LEU A 125 -3.30 -1.49 9.82
CA LEU A 125 -3.91 -0.30 9.25
C LEU A 125 -5.23 -0.59 8.50
N LEU A 126 -5.36 -1.79 7.93
CA LEU A 126 -6.58 -2.24 7.25
C LEU A 126 -7.69 -2.55 8.24
N LEU A 127 -7.34 -3.24 9.35
CA LEU A 127 -8.29 -3.81 10.29
C LEU A 127 -8.59 -2.91 11.50
N TYR A 128 -7.72 -1.91 11.80
CA TYR A 128 -7.98 -0.98 12.90
C TYR A 128 -9.34 -0.27 12.73
N PRO A 129 -10.16 -0.20 13.79
CA PRO A 129 -9.88 -0.51 15.19
C PRO A 129 -10.23 -1.93 15.64
N CYS A 130 -10.71 -2.79 14.76
CA CYS A 130 -11.19 -4.13 15.09
C CYS A 130 -10.04 -5.14 15.10
N ILE A 131 -9.05 -4.94 15.96
CA ILE A 131 -7.84 -5.75 16.09
C ILE A 131 -7.80 -6.51 17.42
N THR A 132 -6.92 -7.49 17.51
CA THR A 132 -6.43 -8.02 18.79
C THR A 132 -5.15 -7.31 19.18
N ALA A 133 -4.98 -7.07 20.45
CA ALA A 133 -3.85 -6.33 20.98
C ALA A 133 -3.44 -6.77 22.37
N ASP A 134 -2.13 -6.77 22.64
CA ASP A 134 -1.54 -6.95 23.94
C ASP A 134 -0.57 -5.82 24.28
N SER A 135 -0.32 -5.61 25.57
CA SER A 135 0.64 -4.62 26.05
C SER A 135 2.06 -5.17 26.22
N ALA A 136 2.25 -6.48 26.18
CA ALA A 136 3.56 -7.12 26.38
C ALA A 136 4.48 -6.85 25.18
N GLY A 137 3.91 -6.94 23.97
CA GLY A 137 4.64 -6.66 22.76
C GLY A 137 5.71 -7.69 22.42
N GLY A 138 6.54 -7.37 21.43
CA GLY A 138 7.66 -8.20 21.00
C GLY A 138 8.01 -8.06 19.53
N ASN A 139 8.94 -8.89 19.07
CA ASN A 139 9.38 -8.91 17.69
C ASN A 139 8.51 -9.85 16.87
N LEU A 140 8.09 -9.39 15.68
CA LEU A 140 7.31 -10.17 14.71
C LEU A 140 8.20 -10.57 13.53
N SER A 141 8.09 -11.82 13.10
CA SER A 141 8.64 -12.29 11.82
C SER A 141 7.55 -12.22 10.77
N THR A 142 7.89 -11.72 9.59
CA THR A 142 6.95 -11.53 8.48
C THR A 142 7.44 -12.23 7.22
N GLU A 143 6.51 -12.80 6.47
CA GLU A 143 6.77 -13.39 5.16
C GLU A 143 5.59 -13.10 4.23
N GLU A 144 5.85 -12.57 3.05
CA GLU A 144 4.83 -12.18 2.10
C GLU A 144 5.17 -12.63 0.68
N TYR A 145 4.18 -13.17 0.01
CA TYR A 145 4.17 -13.48 -1.41
C TYR A 145 3.07 -12.67 -2.07
N ALA A 146 3.39 -11.91 -3.10
CA ALA A 146 2.38 -11.23 -3.89
C ALA A 146 2.69 -11.35 -5.39
N PHE A 147 1.67 -11.51 -6.18
CA PHE A 147 1.76 -11.52 -7.63
C PHE A 147 0.50 -10.95 -8.24
N GLY A 148 0.69 -10.26 -9.33
CA GLY A 148 -0.39 -9.66 -10.08
C GLY A 148 -0.10 -9.69 -11.58
N GLY A 149 -1.13 -9.50 -12.36
CA GLY A 149 -0.98 -9.41 -13.80
C GLY A 149 -2.25 -8.98 -14.49
N GLY A 150 -2.07 -8.36 -15.65
CA GLY A 150 -3.17 -7.87 -16.42
C GLY A 150 -2.90 -7.88 -17.93
N TYR A 151 -3.98 -7.75 -18.65
CA TYR A 151 -4.01 -7.70 -20.11
C TYR A 151 -5.03 -6.69 -20.56
N VAL A 152 -4.70 -5.92 -21.57
CA VAL A 152 -5.60 -5.01 -22.25
C VAL A 152 -5.56 -5.24 -23.77
N HIS A 153 -6.74 -5.24 -24.37
CA HIS A 153 -6.88 -5.37 -25.81
C HIS A 153 -7.91 -4.41 -26.37
N ARG A 154 -7.58 -3.80 -27.52
CA ARG A 154 -8.45 -2.89 -28.25
C ARG A 154 -9.32 -3.61 -29.24
N VAL A 155 -10.65 -3.48 -29.09
CA VAL A 155 -11.66 -3.99 -30.01
C VAL A 155 -12.48 -2.81 -30.55
N GLY A 156 -12.26 -2.46 -31.80
CA GLY A 156 -12.87 -1.26 -32.38
C GLY A 156 -12.47 0.00 -31.63
N ARG A 157 -13.44 0.66 -31.02
CA ARG A 157 -13.26 1.87 -30.18
C ARG A 157 -13.16 1.59 -28.67
N PHE A 158 -13.20 0.33 -28.27
CA PHE A 158 -13.16 -0.07 -26.87
C PHE A 158 -11.83 -0.73 -26.52
N ASP A 159 -11.27 -0.35 -25.39
CA ASP A 159 -10.11 -0.98 -24.76
C ASP A 159 -10.64 -1.83 -23.60
N LEU A 160 -10.62 -3.16 -23.76
CA LEU A 160 -11.10 -4.12 -22.75
C LEU A 160 -9.93 -4.65 -21.96
N ALA A 161 -10.02 -4.63 -20.64
CA ALA A 161 -8.93 -5.02 -19.78
C ALA A 161 -9.37 -5.82 -18.56
N ILE A 162 -8.46 -6.68 -18.11
CA ILE A 162 -8.57 -7.44 -16.87
C ILE A 162 -7.24 -7.38 -16.11
N ARG A 163 -7.31 -7.32 -14.78
CA ARG A 163 -6.18 -7.50 -13.86
C ARG A 163 -6.61 -8.39 -12.70
N GLY A 164 -5.73 -9.31 -12.30
CA GLY A 164 -5.86 -10.10 -11.07
C GLY A 164 -4.66 -9.88 -10.19
N ASP A 165 -4.86 -9.74 -8.87
CA ASP A 165 -3.81 -9.61 -7.88
C ASP A 165 -4.08 -10.57 -6.72
N TYR A 166 -3.04 -11.21 -6.21
CA TYR A 166 -3.11 -12.10 -5.06
C TYR A 166 -1.92 -11.85 -4.13
N ARG A 167 -2.22 -11.74 -2.84
CA ARG A 167 -1.25 -11.63 -1.77
C ARG A 167 -1.52 -12.71 -0.73
N ALA A 168 -0.49 -13.47 -0.36
CA ALA A 168 -0.46 -14.36 0.77
C ALA A 168 0.63 -13.91 1.73
N GLY A 169 0.36 -13.92 3.02
CA GLY A 169 1.33 -13.51 4.02
C GLY A 169 1.18 -14.29 5.31
N GLN A 170 2.26 -14.35 6.08
CA GLN A 170 2.23 -14.80 7.45
C GLN A 170 3.04 -13.85 8.33
N GLU A 171 2.55 -13.68 9.56
CA GLU A 171 3.20 -12.89 10.59
C GLU A 171 3.08 -13.61 11.92
N TYR A 172 4.18 -13.77 12.66
CA TYR A 172 4.20 -14.51 13.89
C TYR A 172 5.22 -13.99 14.90
N ARG A 173 4.95 -14.25 16.18
CA ARG A 173 5.83 -13.96 17.32
C ARG A 173 6.14 -15.24 18.09
N GLN A 174 7.37 -15.39 18.57
CA GLN A 174 7.83 -16.58 19.30
C GLN A 174 7.75 -16.43 20.84
N VAL A 175 7.44 -15.23 21.32
CA VAL A 175 7.32 -14.89 22.75
C VAL A 175 5.84 -14.62 23.06
N ASP A 176 5.40 -15.04 24.25
CA ASP A 176 4.00 -14.88 24.69
C ASP A 176 3.57 -13.40 24.80
N PRO A 177 2.37 -13.10 24.37
CA PRO A 177 1.44 -13.91 23.57
C PRO A 177 2.03 -14.21 22.19
N ARG A 178 1.76 -15.39 21.63
CA ARG A 178 2.32 -15.89 20.36
C ARG A 178 1.29 -15.82 19.23
N PRO A 179 1.01 -14.64 18.67
CA PRO A 179 0.15 -14.57 17.51
C PRO A 179 0.81 -15.24 16.30
N HIS A 180 0.02 -15.98 15.56
CA HIS A 180 0.34 -16.50 14.25
C HIS A 180 -0.79 -16.12 13.29
N ASN A 181 -0.50 -15.22 12.39
CA ASN A 181 -1.44 -14.69 11.41
C ASN A 181 -1.13 -15.26 10.03
N VAL A 182 -2.15 -15.74 9.34
CA VAL A 182 -2.08 -16.14 7.92
C VAL A 182 -3.07 -15.31 7.13
N VAL A 183 -2.59 -14.60 6.11
CA VAL A 183 -3.37 -13.65 5.32
C VAL A 183 -3.49 -14.13 3.88
N SER A 184 -4.67 -13.94 3.29
CA SER A 184 -4.97 -14.11 1.87
C SER A 184 -5.80 -12.93 1.38
N ASP A 185 -5.34 -12.23 0.36
CA ASP A 185 -5.99 -11.06 -0.21
C ASP A 185 -6.01 -11.18 -1.73
N PHE A 186 -7.19 -11.32 -2.29
CA PHE A 186 -7.40 -11.50 -3.72
C PHE A 186 -8.24 -10.36 -4.28
N THR A 187 -7.79 -9.76 -5.39
CA THR A 187 -8.57 -8.78 -6.14
C THR A 187 -8.66 -9.15 -7.61
N ILE A 188 -9.79 -8.84 -8.21
CA ILE A 188 -9.99 -8.89 -9.65
C ILE A 188 -10.56 -7.54 -10.11
N LYS A 189 -9.98 -6.97 -11.16
CA LYS A 189 -10.39 -5.68 -11.72
C LYS A 189 -10.67 -5.83 -13.21
N LEU A 190 -11.83 -5.38 -13.63
CA LEU A 190 -12.24 -5.25 -15.02
C LEU A 190 -12.22 -3.78 -15.40
N GLY A 191 -11.69 -3.46 -16.57
CA GLY A 191 -11.64 -2.10 -17.09
C GLY A 191 -12.14 -2.03 -18.51
N VAL A 192 -12.90 -0.99 -18.82
CA VAL A 192 -13.35 -0.68 -20.16
C VAL A 192 -13.01 0.76 -20.48
N GLY A 193 -12.22 0.99 -21.55
CA GLY A 193 -11.90 2.29 -22.09
C GLY A 193 -12.68 2.55 -23.39
N MET A 194 -13.35 3.69 -23.53
CA MET A 194 -13.98 4.11 -24.75
C MET A 194 -13.22 5.28 -25.38
N GLN A 195 -12.77 5.10 -26.62
CA GLN A 195 -11.99 6.09 -27.32
C GLN A 195 -12.88 7.14 -27.99
N PHE A 196 -12.53 8.40 -27.77
CA PHE A 196 -12.99 9.59 -28.48
C PHE A 196 -11.82 10.21 -29.27
N PRO A 197 -12.03 11.17 -30.14
CA PRO A 197 -10.95 11.75 -30.95
C PRO A 197 -9.75 12.25 -30.12
N GLN A 198 -10.01 12.93 -29.01
CA GLN A 198 -8.97 13.54 -28.15
C GLN A 198 -8.79 12.86 -26.80
N TYR A 199 -9.77 12.11 -26.31
CA TYR A 199 -9.82 11.55 -24.96
C TYR A 199 -10.19 10.06 -24.97
N VAL A 200 -9.90 9.40 -23.86
CA VAL A 200 -10.41 8.07 -23.51
C VAL A 200 -11.19 8.20 -22.21
N LEU A 201 -12.41 7.72 -22.21
CA LEU A 201 -13.22 7.55 -21.01
C LEU A 201 -13.10 6.10 -20.54
N GLY A 202 -12.67 5.90 -19.31
CA GLY A 202 -12.52 4.59 -18.66
C GLY A 202 -13.55 4.38 -17.57
N LEU A 203 -13.99 3.12 -17.44
CA LEU A 203 -14.79 2.63 -16.30
C LEU A 203 -14.11 1.37 -15.76
N ASP A 204 -13.97 1.30 -14.44
CA ASP A 204 -13.38 0.16 -13.74
C ASP A 204 -14.35 -0.40 -12.72
N LEU A 205 -14.40 -1.71 -12.63
CA LEU A 205 -15.08 -2.46 -11.58
C LEU A 205 -14.08 -3.43 -10.95
N GLN A 206 -13.95 -3.41 -9.60
CA GLN A 206 -13.10 -4.34 -8.86
C GLN A 206 -13.88 -5.07 -7.79
N GLY A 207 -13.61 -6.37 -7.64
CA GLY A 207 -13.98 -7.19 -6.50
C GLY A 207 -12.76 -7.52 -5.64
N ARG A 208 -12.92 -7.57 -4.32
CA ARG A 208 -11.87 -7.95 -3.35
C ARG A 208 -12.39 -8.97 -2.36
N LEU A 209 -11.58 -10.00 -2.10
CA LEU A 209 -11.77 -11.00 -1.05
C LEU A 209 -10.54 -11.00 -0.14
N TYR A 210 -10.75 -10.66 1.11
CA TYR A 210 -9.73 -10.64 2.15
C TYR A 210 -10.03 -11.70 3.20
N LYS A 211 -9.02 -12.45 3.61
CA LYS A 211 -9.11 -13.40 4.71
C LYS A 211 -7.86 -13.34 5.57
N GLN A 212 -8.05 -13.41 6.87
CA GLN A 212 -6.98 -13.62 7.83
C GLN A 212 -7.43 -14.63 8.87
N ASP A 213 -6.61 -15.63 9.12
CA ASP A 213 -6.71 -16.53 10.24
C ASP A 213 -5.62 -16.17 11.25
N GLN A 214 -6.00 -16.06 12.51
CA GLN A 214 -5.14 -15.69 13.62
C GLN A 214 -5.30 -16.68 14.74
N ASP A 215 -4.22 -17.37 15.07
CA ASP A 215 -4.09 -18.19 16.28
C ASP A 215 -3.18 -17.47 17.28
N ILE A 216 -3.57 -17.40 18.54
CA ILE A 216 -2.76 -16.81 19.61
C ILE A 216 -2.63 -17.84 20.71
N ASP A 217 -1.40 -18.32 20.89
CA ASP A 217 -1.05 -19.31 21.90
C ASP A 217 -0.27 -18.70 23.07
N PHE A 218 -0.41 -19.30 24.23
CA PHE A 218 0.32 -18.96 25.45
C PHE A 218 1.06 -20.19 25.94
N PHE A 219 2.36 -20.07 26.16
CA PHE A 219 3.21 -21.16 26.60
C PHE A 219 3.30 -21.23 28.12
N TYR A 220 3.01 -20.14 28.82
CA TYR A 220 3.06 -20.08 30.30
C TYR A 220 1.92 -20.89 30.93
N PRO A 221 2.15 -21.48 32.15
CA PRO A 221 1.19 -22.33 32.77
C PRO A 221 -0.14 -21.62 33.08
N PRO A 222 -1.25 -22.40 33.23
CA PRO A 222 -2.58 -21.87 33.53
C PRO A 222 -2.58 -20.95 34.75
N GLY A 223 -3.08 -19.72 34.57
CA GLY A 223 -3.15 -18.71 35.63
C GLY A 223 -2.36 -17.43 35.35
N ALA A 224 -1.47 -17.39 34.37
CA ALA A 224 -1.00 -16.14 33.80
C ALA A 224 -2.17 -15.52 33.03
N SER A 225 -2.63 -14.34 33.45
CA SER A 225 -3.71 -13.64 32.76
C SER A 225 -3.32 -13.38 31.32
N SER A 226 -4.11 -13.87 30.36
CA SER A 226 -3.92 -13.48 28.98
C SER A 226 -4.15 -11.97 28.88
N SER A 227 -3.18 -11.26 28.32
CA SER A 227 -3.24 -9.82 28.14
C SER A 227 -3.89 -9.41 26.81
N GLU A 228 -4.37 -10.38 26.03
CA GLU A 228 -4.99 -10.12 24.73
C GLU A 228 -6.37 -9.49 24.86
N LEU A 229 -6.56 -8.39 24.15
CA LEU A 229 -7.77 -7.59 24.13
C LEU A 229 -8.38 -7.58 22.73
N TYR A 230 -9.69 -7.78 22.64
CA TYR A 230 -10.46 -7.58 21.42
C TYR A 230 -10.80 -6.09 21.26
N MET A 231 -9.90 -5.31 20.68
CA MET A 231 -10.10 -3.86 20.53
C MET A 231 -11.28 -3.55 19.59
N THR A 232 -12.02 -2.49 19.93
CA THR A 232 -13.19 -2.03 19.16
C THR A 232 -13.13 -0.54 18.81
N GLY A 233 -12.17 0.21 19.39
CA GLY A 233 -11.87 1.60 19.04
C GLY A 233 -11.69 2.52 20.23
N LEU A 234 -10.76 3.48 20.11
CA LEU A 234 -10.44 4.50 21.13
C LEU A 234 -10.33 3.92 22.56
N GLY A 235 -9.62 2.80 22.71
CA GLY A 235 -9.40 2.15 23.99
C GLY A 235 -10.57 1.31 24.52
N SER A 236 -11.63 1.16 23.75
CA SER A 236 -12.66 0.15 24.06
C SER A 236 -12.26 -1.21 23.54
N TYR A 237 -12.63 -2.23 24.27
CA TYR A 237 -12.42 -3.62 23.93
C TYR A 237 -13.63 -4.46 24.34
N TYR A 238 -13.80 -5.58 23.66
CA TYR A 238 -14.90 -6.49 23.87
C TYR A 238 -14.56 -7.47 25.02
N THR A 239 -15.40 -7.56 26.04
CA THR A 239 -15.13 -8.30 27.29
C THR A 239 -15.92 -9.59 27.45
N ARG A 240 -16.81 -9.92 26.51
CA ARG A 240 -17.73 -11.05 26.65
C ARG A 240 -17.11 -12.43 26.47
N TYR A 241 -16.05 -12.52 25.67
CA TYR A 241 -15.34 -13.77 25.50
C TYR A 241 -14.22 -13.84 26.53
N SER A 242 -14.19 -14.93 27.27
CA SER A 242 -13.32 -15.11 28.43
C SER A 242 -11.85 -14.78 28.11
N LEU A 243 -11.29 -13.90 28.91
CA LEU A 243 -9.87 -13.56 28.91
C LEU A 243 -8.99 -14.70 29.47
N ASN A 244 -9.58 -15.82 29.90
CA ASN A 244 -8.90 -16.95 30.53
C ASN A 244 -8.72 -18.15 29.58
N SER A 245 -8.74 -17.93 28.26
CA SER A 245 -8.46 -18.98 27.27
C SER A 245 -6.96 -19.20 27.14
N GLU A 246 -6.53 -20.46 27.07
CA GLU A 246 -5.15 -20.85 26.77
C GLU A 246 -4.78 -20.56 25.30
N SER A 247 -5.75 -20.36 24.44
CA SER A 247 -5.57 -19.98 23.03
C SER A 247 -6.77 -19.20 22.50
N PHE A 248 -6.51 -18.35 21.50
CA PHE A 248 -7.53 -17.60 20.77
C PHE A 248 -7.44 -17.94 19.29
N ASN A 249 -8.55 -18.35 18.70
CA ASN A 249 -8.66 -18.53 17.25
C ASN A 249 -9.65 -17.50 16.68
N ILE A 250 -9.13 -16.60 15.84
CA ILE A 250 -9.85 -15.45 15.33
C ILE A 250 -9.77 -15.45 13.80
N GLY A 251 -10.89 -15.18 13.15
CA GLY A 251 -10.95 -15.00 11.71
C GLY A 251 -11.30 -13.56 11.34
N TYR A 252 -10.80 -13.12 10.19
CA TYR A 252 -11.23 -11.90 9.53
C TYR A 252 -11.65 -12.24 8.11
N ASP A 253 -12.91 -11.98 7.79
CA ASP A 253 -13.48 -12.19 6.45
C ASP A 253 -13.89 -10.84 5.85
N GLY A 254 -13.23 -10.43 4.79
CA GLY A 254 -13.44 -9.15 4.10
C GLY A 254 -13.99 -9.32 2.69
N LYS A 255 -14.98 -8.50 2.34
CA LYS A 255 -15.53 -8.40 0.98
C LYS A 255 -15.60 -6.94 0.57
N GLY A 256 -15.02 -6.63 -0.59
CA GLY A 256 -14.94 -5.26 -1.09
C GLY A 256 -15.28 -5.14 -2.56
N CYS A 257 -15.67 -3.94 -2.94
CA CYS A 257 -15.84 -3.55 -4.32
C CYS A 257 -15.32 -2.12 -4.53
N LEU A 258 -14.84 -1.84 -5.75
CA LEU A 258 -14.48 -0.51 -6.20
C LEU A 258 -15.15 -0.25 -7.55
N LEU A 259 -15.69 0.95 -7.70
CA LEU A 259 -16.19 1.50 -8.96
C LEU A 259 -15.43 2.79 -9.24
N ALA A 260 -14.88 2.96 -10.46
CA ALA A 260 -14.20 4.17 -10.83
C ALA A 260 -14.53 4.60 -12.26
N ALA A 261 -14.56 5.91 -12.47
CA ALA A 261 -14.63 6.53 -13.79
C ALA A 261 -13.40 7.41 -13.99
N GLN A 262 -12.84 7.39 -15.20
CA GLN A 262 -11.62 8.11 -15.52
C GLN A 262 -11.67 8.72 -16.91
N LEU A 263 -11.17 9.94 -17.03
CA LEU A 263 -10.92 10.62 -18.30
C LEU A 263 -9.42 10.82 -18.49
N MET A 264 -8.89 10.54 -19.68
CA MET A 264 -7.48 10.70 -19.99
C MET A 264 -7.30 11.15 -21.45
N PRO A 265 -6.36 12.06 -21.78
CA PRO A 265 -6.07 12.43 -23.15
C PRO A 265 -5.33 11.30 -23.88
N ARG A 266 -5.64 11.11 -25.18
CA ARG A 266 -4.96 10.10 -26.01
C ARG A 266 -3.49 10.42 -26.29
N HIS A 267 -3.12 11.68 -26.31
CA HIS A 267 -1.81 12.19 -26.73
C HIS A 267 -0.99 12.79 -25.58
N ALA A 268 -1.13 12.27 -24.37
CA ALA A 268 -0.37 12.65 -23.19
C ALA A 268 -0.43 14.14 -22.77
N LYS A 269 -1.04 15.03 -23.54
CA LYS A 269 -1.25 16.45 -23.22
C LYS A 269 -2.74 16.74 -23.08
N GLY A 270 -3.12 17.41 -22.01
CA GLY A 270 -4.52 17.77 -21.75
C GLY A 270 -4.94 17.46 -20.33
N TRP A 271 -6.24 17.37 -20.10
CA TRP A 271 -6.85 17.14 -18.83
C TRP A 271 -6.99 15.65 -18.50
N TYR A 272 -6.71 15.31 -17.27
CA TYR A 272 -6.97 14.01 -16.67
C TYR A 272 -7.95 14.21 -15.51
N ALA A 273 -8.86 13.28 -15.34
CA ALA A 273 -9.78 13.26 -14.18
C ALA A 273 -10.08 11.83 -13.79
N ARG A 274 -10.23 11.57 -12.50
CA ARG A 274 -10.66 10.27 -11.98
C ARG A 274 -11.53 10.48 -10.75
N ALA A 275 -12.63 9.75 -10.71
CA ALA A 275 -13.48 9.59 -9.53
C ALA A 275 -13.57 8.11 -9.20
N ALA A 276 -13.43 7.76 -7.92
CA ALA A 276 -13.54 6.38 -7.47
C ALA A 276 -14.29 6.29 -6.15
N PHE A 277 -15.05 5.21 -6.02
CA PHE A 277 -15.72 4.82 -4.79
C PHE A 277 -15.35 3.38 -4.45
N GLU A 278 -14.88 3.17 -3.23
CA GLU A 278 -14.52 1.87 -2.69
C GLU A 278 -15.32 1.57 -1.42
N SER A 279 -15.73 0.33 -1.27
CA SER A 279 -16.40 -0.17 -0.06
C SER A 279 -15.79 -1.51 0.31
N LEU A 280 -15.33 -1.64 1.55
CA LEU A 280 -14.83 -2.88 2.15
C LEU A 280 -15.59 -3.13 3.44
N THR A 281 -16.11 -4.33 3.61
CA THR A 281 -16.71 -4.80 4.86
C THR A 281 -15.91 -5.99 5.35
N THR A 282 -15.37 -5.91 6.57
CA THR A 282 -14.60 -6.98 7.20
C THR A 282 -15.26 -7.40 8.50
N GLU A 283 -15.56 -8.66 8.66
CA GLU A 283 -16.08 -9.25 9.88
C GLU A 283 -14.95 -9.91 10.67
N ARG A 284 -14.85 -9.62 11.96
CA ARG A 284 -14.00 -10.35 12.90
C ARG A 284 -14.82 -11.42 13.57
N LEU A 285 -14.35 -12.66 13.50
CA LEU A 285 -15.03 -13.86 13.94
C LEU A 285 -14.26 -14.51 15.09
N ASN A 286 -14.94 -14.90 16.17
CA ASN A 286 -14.38 -15.81 17.15
C ASN A 286 -14.61 -17.25 16.67
N LYS A 287 -13.54 -17.94 16.29
CA LYS A 287 -13.59 -19.33 15.81
C LYS A 287 -13.46 -20.36 16.93
N SER A 288 -13.00 -19.96 18.11
CA SER A 288 -12.92 -20.85 19.28
C SER A 288 -14.30 -21.30 19.79
N ASN A 289 -15.36 -20.51 19.52
CA ASN A 289 -16.73 -20.76 19.95
C ASN A 289 -17.71 -20.64 18.76
N ASN A 290 -17.91 -21.71 18.02
CA ASN A 290 -18.93 -21.83 16.96
C ASN A 290 -18.91 -20.71 15.88
N THR A 291 -17.77 -20.09 15.61
CA THR A 291 -17.59 -19.05 14.59
C THR A 291 -18.60 -17.89 14.71
N VAL A 292 -18.54 -17.20 15.82
CA VAL A 292 -19.45 -16.09 16.13
C VAL A 292 -18.84 -14.76 15.69
N PRO A 293 -19.57 -13.91 14.95
CA PRO A 293 -19.11 -12.56 14.62
C PRO A 293 -19.02 -11.69 15.89
N ILE A 294 -17.87 -11.03 16.07
CA ILE A 294 -17.61 -10.12 17.19
C ILE A 294 -17.81 -8.67 16.76
N THR A 295 -17.23 -8.29 15.62
CA THR A 295 -17.33 -6.94 15.07
C THR A 295 -17.40 -6.96 13.56
N ARG A 296 -18.06 -5.95 12.99
CA ARG A 296 -18.10 -5.69 11.55
C ARG A 296 -17.54 -4.29 11.28
N LEU A 297 -16.41 -4.22 10.61
CA LEU A 297 -15.79 -2.97 10.15
C LEU A 297 -16.25 -2.67 8.73
N LYS A 298 -16.91 -1.52 8.54
CA LYS A 298 -17.29 -1.00 7.23
C LYS A 298 -16.44 0.21 6.90
N THR A 299 -15.60 0.07 5.87
CA THR A 299 -14.79 1.17 5.32
C THR A 299 -15.39 1.58 3.97
N ARG A 300 -15.67 2.86 3.81
CA ARG A 300 -16.14 3.46 2.56
C ARG A 300 -15.26 4.64 2.22
N GLN A 301 -14.78 4.70 0.99
CA GLN A 301 -13.91 5.76 0.53
C GLN A 301 -14.41 6.30 -0.81
N ALA A 302 -14.44 7.63 -0.93
CA ALA A 302 -14.66 8.33 -2.18
C ALA A 302 -13.46 9.23 -2.47
N THR A 303 -12.92 9.17 -3.68
CA THR A 303 -11.78 9.97 -4.11
C THR A 303 -12.09 10.67 -5.43
N LEU A 304 -11.57 11.88 -5.57
CA LEU A 304 -11.61 12.67 -6.79
C LEU A 304 -10.22 13.22 -7.05
N SER A 305 -9.73 13.10 -8.27
CA SER A 305 -8.48 13.72 -8.69
C SER A 305 -8.61 14.30 -10.09
N ALA A 306 -7.95 15.43 -10.32
CA ALA A 306 -7.82 16.04 -11.62
C ALA A 306 -6.36 16.43 -11.86
N ALA A 307 -5.93 16.36 -13.12
CA ALA A 307 -4.60 16.78 -13.49
C ALA A 307 -4.61 17.42 -14.88
N TYR A 308 -3.59 18.22 -15.14
CA TYR A 308 -3.34 18.78 -16.47
C TYR A 308 -1.88 18.62 -16.83
N ARG A 309 -1.60 18.13 -18.02
CA ARG A 309 -0.24 18.01 -18.56
C ARG A 309 -0.05 18.86 -19.80
N SER A 310 0.99 19.68 -19.82
CA SER A 310 1.39 20.50 -20.95
C SER A 310 2.91 20.43 -21.15
N GLY A 311 3.34 19.63 -22.13
CA GLY A 311 4.75 19.54 -22.51
C GLY A 311 5.67 19.20 -21.35
N ARG A 312 6.29 20.25 -20.75
CA ARG A 312 7.33 20.11 -19.73
C ARG A 312 6.78 20.09 -18.30
N TRP A 313 5.53 20.34 -18.08
CA TRP A 313 4.97 20.39 -16.74
C TRP A 313 3.64 19.64 -16.64
N SER A 314 3.36 19.11 -15.48
CA SER A 314 2.10 18.54 -15.10
C SER A 314 1.71 19.01 -13.70
N LEU A 315 0.41 19.20 -13.51
CA LEU A 315 -0.21 19.59 -12.24
C LEU A 315 -1.27 18.55 -11.91
N ARG A 316 -1.36 18.16 -10.65
CA ARG A 316 -2.40 17.30 -10.12
C ARG A 316 -2.94 17.90 -8.83
N ALA A 317 -4.25 17.81 -8.66
CA ALA A 317 -4.90 18.04 -7.39
C ALA A 317 -5.87 16.88 -7.14
N GLY A 318 -5.96 16.47 -5.90
CA GLY A 318 -6.82 15.37 -5.50
C GLY A 318 -7.33 15.55 -4.08
N GLY A 319 -8.30 14.71 -3.74
CA GLY A 319 -8.79 14.64 -2.38
C GLY A 319 -9.80 13.52 -2.22
N GLY A 320 -10.18 13.26 -0.99
CA GLY A 320 -11.14 12.22 -0.71
C GLY A 320 -11.67 12.26 0.71
N TYR A 321 -12.66 11.42 0.89
CA TYR A 321 -13.31 11.17 2.16
C TYR A 321 -13.36 9.68 2.42
N GLU A 322 -12.90 9.28 3.61
CA GLU A 322 -13.00 7.91 4.10
C GLU A 322 -13.84 7.88 5.38
N LEU A 323 -14.76 6.94 5.46
CA LEU A 323 -15.57 6.65 6.61
C LEU A 323 -15.33 5.23 7.07
N ARG A 324 -14.78 5.05 8.28
CA ARG A 324 -14.69 3.77 8.99
C ARG A 324 -15.74 3.69 10.08
N ARG A 325 -16.51 2.62 10.09
CA ARG A 325 -17.51 2.35 11.14
C ARG A 325 -17.33 0.94 11.65
N SER A 326 -17.03 0.80 12.95
CA SER A 326 -17.06 -0.50 13.63
C SER A 326 -18.41 -0.71 14.30
N ILE A 327 -19.02 -1.83 13.99
CA ILE A 327 -20.29 -2.30 14.56
C ILE A 327 -19.95 -3.46 15.47
N GLU A 328 -20.32 -3.38 16.74
CA GLU A 328 -20.16 -4.43 17.72
C GLU A 328 -21.38 -5.34 17.72
N MET A 329 -21.14 -6.66 17.71
CA MET A 329 -22.18 -7.67 17.78
C MET A 329 -22.49 -8.00 19.23
N ILE A 330 -23.73 -7.81 19.64
CA ILE A 330 -24.17 -8.10 21.00
C ILE A 330 -24.78 -9.50 21.00
N ALA A 331 -24.04 -10.46 21.57
CA ALA A 331 -24.53 -11.82 21.74
C ALA A 331 -25.36 -11.96 23.02
N ASP A 332 -26.23 -12.97 23.09
CA ASP A 332 -26.96 -13.32 24.27
C ASP A 332 -26.04 -13.78 25.43
N ARG A 333 -26.59 -13.86 26.65
CA ARG A 333 -25.84 -14.29 27.85
C ARG A 333 -25.84 -15.81 28.03
N THR A 334 -26.58 -16.55 27.21
CA THR A 334 -26.82 -17.98 27.42
C THR A 334 -25.72 -18.87 26.85
N GLY A 335 -24.67 -18.28 26.26
CA GLY A 335 -23.54 -19.01 25.67
C GLY A 335 -23.85 -19.68 24.33
N HIS A 336 -25.02 -19.47 23.77
CA HIS A 336 -25.42 -20.02 22.48
C HIS A 336 -25.01 -19.16 21.30
N SER A 337 -24.32 -18.05 21.58
CA SER A 337 -23.70 -17.19 20.54
C SER A 337 -24.68 -16.59 19.52
N VAL A 338 -25.93 -16.43 19.94
CA VAL A 338 -26.95 -15.77 19.12
C VAL A 338 -26.76 -14.26 19.20
N ILE A 339 -26.60 -13.60 18.06
CA ILE A 339 -26.53 -12.14 17.99
C ILE A 339 -27.94 -11.59 18.18
N VAL A 340 -28.12 -10.81 19.27
CA VAL A 340 -29.40 -10.20 19.63
C VAL A 340 -29.50 -8.75 19.20
N ASP A 341 -28.38 -8.06 19.00
CA ASP A 341 -28.33 -6.64 18.56
C ASP A 341 -27.00 -6.31 17.90
N GLU A 342 -26.98 -5.23 17.11
CA GLU A 342 -25.79 -4.67 16.45
C GLU A 342 -25.67 -3.17 16.80
N GLN A 343 -24.54 -2.74 17.37
CA GLN A 343 -24.34 -1.34 17.75
C GLN A 343 -23.11 -0.72 17.07
N ALA A 344 -23.33 0.39 16.36
CA ALA A 344 -22.26 1.16 15.70
C ALA A 344 -21.56 2.07 16.71
N MET A 345 -20.56 1.54 17.42
CA MET A 345 -19.89 2.23 18.51
C MET A 345 -18.76 3.15 18.04
N TYR A 346 -17.92 2.68 17.11
CA TYR A 346 -16.79 3.46 16.61
C TYR A 346 -17.08 4.05 15.23
N LYS A 347 -16.65 5.31 15.03
CA LYS A 347 -16.71 6.01 13.76
C LYS A 347 -15.47 6.87 13.57
N ASN A 348 -14.79 6.74 12.43
CA ASN A 348 -13.71 7.63 12.03
C ASN A 348 -14.02 8.25 10.67
N ARG A 349 -13.92 9.58 10.60
CA ARG A 349 -14.05 10.36 9.37
C ARG A 349 -12.70 10.91 9.02
N ILE A 350 -12.22 10.57 7.84
CA ILE A 350 -10.91 10.98 7.35
C ILE A 350 -11.12 11.80 6.08
N TRP A 351 -10.65 13.04 6.10
CA TRP A 351 -10.53 13.88 4.93
C TRP A 351 -9.09 13.98 4.52
N HIS A 352 -8.83 13.99 3.23
CA HIS A 352 -7.51 14.27 2.69
C HIS A 352 -7.63 15.11 1.42
N ALA A 353 -6.60 15.94 1.18
CA ALA A 353 -6.42 16.70 -0.03
C ALA A 353 -4.94 16.71 -0.37
N ASP A 354 -4.61 16.62 -1.65
CA ASP A 354 -3.25 16.68 -2.14
C ASP A 354 -3.14 17.52 -3.41
N ALA A 355 -1.97 18.11 -3.58
CA ALA A 355 -1.59 18.79 -4.80
C ALA A 355 -0.14 18.50 -5.12
N GLU A 356 0.15 18.26 -6.38
CA GLU A 356 1.49 17.95 -6.89
C GLU A 356 1.72 18.64 -8.23
N ALA A 357 2.92 19.16 -8.43
CA ALA A 357 3.36 19.66 -9.71
C ALA A 357 4.65 18.94 -10.11
N THR A 358 4.86 18.75 -11.41
CA THR A 358 6.11 18.24 -11.96
C THR A 358 6.56 19.13 -13.08
N VAL A 359 7.82 19.57 -13.05
CA VAL A 359 8.45 20.36 -14.10
C VAL A 359 9.69 19.66 -14.59
N GLU A 360 9.77 19.44 -15.90
CA GLU A 360 10.86 18.75 -16.57
C GLU A 360 11.63 19.69 -17.48
N TRP A 361 12.96 19.65 -17.44
CA TRP A 361 13.79 20.37 -18.42
C TRP A 361 15.07 19.60 -18.71
N ARG A 362 15.67 19.89 -19.82
CA ARG A 362 16.94 19.29 -20.24
C ARG A 362 17.99 20.37 -20.46
N ARG A 363 19.20 20.12 -19.97
CA ARG A 363 20.36 20.95 -20.23
C ARG A 363 21.54 20.07 -20.64
N GLY A 364 21.95 20.17 -21.90
CA GLY A 364 22.96 19.26 -22.45
C GLY A 364 22.51 17.81 -22.43
N THR A 365 23.27 17.00 -21.72
CA THR A 365 23.02 15.55 -21.57
C THR A 365 22.30 15.18 -20.25
N VAL A 366 21.85 16.17 -19.50
CA VAL A 366 21.21 15.98 -18.20
C VAL A 366 19.73 16.34 -18.28
N ASN A 367 18.87 15.42 -17.86
CA ASN A 367 17.46 15.65 -17.66
C ASN A 367 17.25 16.01 -16.19
N TYR A 368 16.49 17.07 -15.94
CA TYR A 368 16.11 17.51 -14.59
C TYR A 368 14.61 17.41 -14.41
N MET A 369 14.21 17.07 -13.19
CA MET A 369 12.82 17.10 -12.78
C MET A 369 12.71 17.72 -11.38
N LEU A 370 11.69 18.55 -11.18
CA LEU A 370 11.34 19.16 -9.90
C LEU A 370 9.89 18.86 -9.61
N SER A 371 9.61 18.35 -8.41
CA SER A 371 8.27 17.93 -8.00
C SER A 371 7.94 18.48 -6.60
N PRO A 372 7.34 19.69 -6.50
CA PRO A 372 6.73 20.17 -5.28
C PRO A 372 5.40 19.43 -5.03
N ARG A 373 5.13 19.13 -3.75
CA ARG A 373 3.93 18.42 -3.28
C ARG A 373 3.43 19.01 -1.98
N ALA A 374 2.12 19.07 -1.82
CA ALA A 374 1.46 19.43 -0.58
C ALA A 374 0.35 18.43 -0.28
N GLU A 375 0.22 18.05 0.97
CA GLU A 375 -0.81 17.13 1.46
C GLU A 375 -1.41 17.66 2.74
N TRP A 376 -2.71 17.50 2.88
CA TRP A 376 -3.44 17.72 4.10
C TRP A 376 -4.30 16.51 4.42
N ARG A 377 -4.31 16.11 5.68
CA ARG A 377 -5.14 15.02 6.19
C ARG A 377 -5.72 15.37 7.54
N GLN A 378 -7.01 15.11 7.72
CA GLN A 378 -7.70 15.23 9.01
C GLN A 378 -8.46 13.97 9.31
N SER A 379 -8.24 13.42 10.50
CA SER A 379 -8.94 12.25 11.03
C SER A 379 -9.73 12.68 12.26
N THR A 380 -11.00 12.27 12.34
CA THR A 380 -11.85 12.49 13.51
C THR A 380 -12.49 11.17 13.90
N ALA A 381 -11.91 10.52 14.88
CA ALA A 381 -12.41 9.29 15.47
C ALA A 381 -13.29 9.57 16.67
N THR A 382 -14.41 8.88 16.77
CA THR A 382 -15.37 8.98 17.89
C THR A 382 -15.80 7.58 18.33
N TYR A 383 -16.06 7.42 19.63
CA TYR A 383 -16.68 6.24 20.21
C TYR A 383 -17.95 6.68 20.95
N ALA A 384 -19.04 5.92 20.80
CA ALA A 384 -20.36 6.40 21.23
C ALA A 384 -20.54 6.36 22.75
N TYR A 385 -20.18 5.25 23.40
CA TYR A 385 -20.34 5.10 24.84
C TYR A 385 -19.30 4.14 25.45
N PRO A 386 -18.55 4.59 26.46
CA PRO A 386 -18.45 5.97 26.94
C PRO A 386 -17.94 6.91 25.84
N ALA A 387 -18.45 8.16 25.85
CA ALA A 387 -18.13 9.11 24.78
C ALA A 387 -16.63 9.45 24.75
N ARG A 388 -15.99 9.21 23.61
CA ARG A 388 -14.57 9.48 23.39
C ARG A 388 -14.36 10.11 22.02
N ARG A 389 -13.32 10.93 21.92
CA ARG A 389 -12.98 11.59 20.67
C ARG A 389 -11.46 11.75 20.54
N MET A 390 -10.98 11.55 19.32
CA MET A 390 -9.62 11.88 18.91
C MET A 390 -9.68 12.54 17.54
N ARG A 391 -9.20 13.77 17.45
CA ARG A 391 -9.09 14.54 16.21
C ARG A 391 -7.65 14.91 15.98
N LEU A 392 -7.14 14.61 14.81
CA LEU A 392 -5.77 14.87 14.38
C LEU A 392 -5.81 15.47 12.98
N ALA A 393 -5.16 16.62 12.79
CA ALA A 393 -4.93 17.20 11.48
C ALA A 393 -3.44 17.27 11.20
N GLN A 394 -3.03 16.96 9.98
CA GLN A 394 -1.64 16.97 9.55
C GLN A 394 -1.52 17.64 8.19
N PHE A 395 -0.54 18.49 8.03
CA PHE A 395 -0.12 19.07 6.76
C PHE A 395 1.32 18.66 6.47
N CYS A 396 1.59 18.29 5.21
CA CYS A 396 2.92 17.99 4.70
C CYS A 396 3.18 18.84 3.45
N GLY A 397 4.27 19.59 3.46
CA GLY A 397 4.83 20.23 2.27
C GLY A 397 6.15 19.56 1.93
N ALA A 398 6.36 19.17 0.67
CA ALA A 398 7.61 18.54 0.24
C ALA A 398 8.04 19.06 -1.14
N VAL A 399 9.34 19.06 -1.38
CA VAL A 399 9.94 19.33 -2.68
C VAL A 399 10.98 18.26 -2.98
N ARG A 400 10.88 17.66 -4.15
CA ARG A 400 11.82 16.65 -4.65
C ARG A 400 12.42 17.14 -5.98
N GLY A 401 13.73 17.01 -6.13
CA GLY A 401 14.44 17.26 -7.37
C GLY A 401 15.20 16.03 -7.82
N SER A 402 15.24 15.75 -9.13
CA SER A 402 16.12 14.72 -9.68
C SER A 402 16.93 15.24 -10.85
N ALA A 403 18.12 14.68 -11.02
CA ALA A 403 19.01 14.90 -12.14
C ALA A 403 19.44 13.56 -12.72
N GLU A 404 19.24 13.38 -14.02
CA GLU A 404 19.54 12.15 -14.74
C GLU A 404 20.54 12.41 -15.86
N TRP A 405 21.67 11.71 -15.81
CA TRP A 405 22.70 11.65 -16.85
C TRP A 405 22.52 10.39 -17.67
N LEU A 406 22.16 10.54 -18.93
CA LEU A 406 22.04 9.43 -19.86
C LEU A 406 23.21 9.46 -20.85
N ARG A 407 23.99 8.37 -20.86
CA ARG A 407 25.12 8.11 -21.75
C ARG A 407 24.92 6.79 -22.48
N PRO A 408 25.62 6.50 -23.58
CA PRO A 408 25.44 5.26 -24.34
C PRO A 408 25.60 3.98 -23.52
N GLN A 409 26.44 3.96 -22.49
CA GLN A 409 26.71 2.79 -21.64
C GLN A 409 26.24 2.95 -20.20
N TRP A 410 25.91 4.16 -19.76
CA TRP A 410 25.58 4.46 -18.36
C TRP A 410 24.37 5.37 -18.27
N ARG A 411 23.54 5.10 -17.29
CA ARG A 411 22.52 6.00 -16.79
C ARG A 411 22.76 6.19 -15.30
N VAL A 412 22.83 7.45 -14.86
CA VAL A 412 22.95 7.78 -13.43
C VAL A 412 21.85 8.78 -13.11
N LYS A 413 21.08 8.48 -12.07
CA LYS A 413 20.03 9.35 -11.57
C LYS A 413 20.25 9.63 -10.10
N ALA A 414 20.39 10.90 -9.74
CA ALA A 414 20.44 11.38 -8.37
C ALA A 414 19.12 12.08 -8.04
N THR A 415 18.58 11.81 -6.86
CA THR A 415 17.37 12.46 -6.35
C THR A 415 17.67 13.02 -4.97
N ALA A 416 17.19 14.23 -4.70
CA ALA A 416 17.23 14.86 -3.39
C ALA A 416 15.90 15.57 -3.13
N GLY A 417 15.46 15.59 -1.89
CA GLY A 417 14.22 16.25 -1.49
C GLY A 417 14.19 16.60 -0.02
N ILE A 418 13.19 17.35 0.36
CA ILE A 418 12.89 17.70 1.73
C ILE A 418 11.38 17.79 1.92
N GLY A 419 10.88 17.18 3.01
CA GLY A 419 9.50 17.28 3.46
C GLY A 419 9.42 17.92 4.84
N CYS A 420 8.39 18.73 5.07
CA CYS A 420 8.08 19.31 6.37
C CYS A 420 6.66 18.90 6.77
N TYR A 421 6.53 18.42 8.00
CA TYR A 421 5.26 17.97 8.58
C TYR A 421 4.91 18.88 9.74
N VAL A 422 3.67 19.34 9.76
CA VAL A 422 3.11 20.14 10.86
C VAL A 422 1.71 19.66 11.15
N SER A 423 1.32 19.71 12.42
CA SER A 423 -0.04 19.38 12.86
C SER A 423 -0.70 20.63 13.40
N PRO A 424 -1.66 21.21 12.70
CA PRO A 424 -2.32 22.44 13.12
C PRO A 424 -3.37 22.22 14.22
N ASP A 425 -3.84 20.98 14.40
CA ASP A 425 -4.97 20.69 15.29
C ASP A 425 -4.87 19.27 15.87
N GLU A 426 -4.97 19.20 17.20
CA GLU A 426 -5.00 17.97 17.98
C GLU A 426 -6.02 18.11 19.11
N GLU A 427 -6.94 17.17 19.21
CA GLU A 427 -7.90 17.07 20.30
C GLU A 427 -8.00 15.60 20.74
N VAL A 428 -7.73 15.33 22.01
CA VAL A 428 -7.84 13.98 22.60
C VAL A 428 -8.73 14.06 23.84
N SER A 429 -9.85 13.36 23.80
CA SER A 429 -10.78 13.24 24.93
C SER A 429 -11.10 11.75 25.14
N LEU A 430 -10.51 11.17 26.18
CA LEU A 430 -10.62 9.76 26.54
C LEU A 430 -11.24 9.63 27.93
N SER A 431 -12.49 9.20 27.99
CA SER A 431 -13.19 8.93 29.25
C SER A 431 -13.28 7.42 29.49
N ASN A 432 -13.12 7.00 30.74
CA ASN A 432 -13.26 5.61 31.18
C ASN A 432 -12.43 4.61 30.33
N VAL A 433 -11.16 4.93 30.12
CA VAL A 433 -10.15 4.06 29.46
C VAL A 433 -9.19 3.55 30.53
N LEU A 434 -8.73 2.31 30.43
CA LEU A 434 -7.65 1.80 31.27
C LEU A 434 -6.39 2.67 31.13
N ASN A 435 -5.68 2.93 32.21
CA ASN A 435 -4.55 3.85 32.23
C ASN A 435 -3.50 3.54 31.16
N ASN A 436 -3.08 2.29 31.05
CA ASN A 436 -2.09 1.86 30.05
C ASN A 436 -2.56 2.06 28.59
N ILE A 437 -3.85 1.88 28.31
CA ILE A 437 -4.44 2.12 26.98
C ILE A 437 -4.56 3.63 26.73
N SER A 438 -4.93 4.41 27.77
CA SER A 438 -4.98 5.86 27.67
C SER A 438 -3.61 6.45 27.38
N GLU A 439 -2.58 6.00 28.06
CA GLU A 439 -1.18 6.37 27.83
C GLU A 439 -0.76 6.05 26.39
N TYR A 440 -1.05 4.83 25.90
CA TYR A 440 -0.77 4.44 24.52
C TYR A 440 -1.46 5.35 23.50
N LEU A 441 -2.75 5.65 23.68
CA LEU A 441 -3.50 6.49 22.74
C LEU A 441 -3.03 7.96 22.77
N THR A 442 -2.72 8.49 23.95
CA THR A 442 -2.19 9.85 24.11
C THR A 442 -0.79 9.95 23.50
N TYR A 443 0.07 8.95 23.74
CA TYR A 443 1.37 8.85 23.09
C TYR A 443 1.24 8.84 21.56
N THR A 444 0.34 8.03 21.03
CA THR A 444 0.09 7.92 19.58
C THR A 444 -0.35 9.26 19.00
N ALA A 445 -1.28 9.96 19.67
CA ALA A 445 -1.74 11.28 19.23
C ALA A 445 -0.57 12.28 19.21
N ALA A 446 0.17 12.41 20.30
CA ALA A 446 1.32 13.30 20.40
C ALA A 446 2.41 13.02 19.35
N ARG A 447 2.64 11.74 19.02
CA ARG A 447 3.61 11.36 17.97
C ARG A 447 3.10 11.71 16.57
N LEU A 448 1.82 11.49 16.29
CA LEU A 448 1.22 11.81 15.00
C LEU A 448 1.04 13.32 14.77
N SER A 449 0.87 14.10 15.85
CA SER A 449 0.78 15.57 15.81
C SER A 449 2.16 16.26 15.89
N GLY A 450 3.24 15.52 16.07
CA GLY A 450 4.58 16.05 16.12
C GLY A 450 5.01 16.75 14.81
N ARG A 451 5.77 17.85 14.94
CA ARG A 451 6.43 18.48 13.79
C ARG A 451 7.64 17.67 13.38
N ALA A 452 7.87 17.52 12.08
CA ALA A 452 9.04 16.81 11.59
C ALA A 452 9.58 17.39 10.27
N VAL A 453 10.86 17.18 10.04
CA VAL A 453 11.55 17.44 8.77
C VAL A 453 12.10 16.13 8.25
N ALA A 454 11.83 15.82 6.98
CA ALA A 454 12.24 14.60 6.33
C ALA A 454 13.03 14.89 5.04
N PRO A 455 14.36 15.06 5.11
CA PRO A 455 15.17 15.05 3.90
C PRO A 455 15.17 13.65 3.28
N GLU A 456 15.36 13.60 1.95
CA GLU A 456 15.55 12.36 1.21
C GLU A 456 16.69 12.49 0.23
N VAL A 457 17.46 11.42 0.05
CA VAL A 457 18.45 11.30 -1.01
C VAL A 457 18.43 9.90 -1.58
N SER A 458 18.57 9.79 -2.90
CA SER A 458 18.80 8.50 -3.56
C SER A 458 19.74 8.64 -4.75
N LEU A 459 20.45 7.56 -5.04
CA LEU A 459 21.32 7.43 -6.19
C LEU A 459 21.08 6.09 -6.86
N ARG A 460 20.80 6.13 -8.16
CA ARG A 460 20.67 4.95 -9.02
C ARG A 460 21.68 5.02 -10.15
N ALA A 461 22.45 3.98 -10.33
CA ALA A 461 23.40 3.82 -11.41
C ALA A 461 23.09 2.56 -12.21
N GLU A 462 22.96 2.69 -13.54
CA GLU A 462 22.67 1.61 -14.46
C GLU A 462 23.80 1.49 -15.49
N ARG A 463 24.21 0.26 -15.79
CA ARG A 463 25.21 -0.04 -16.82
C ARG A 463 24.62 -0.97 -17.87
N ARG A 464 24.72 -0.56 -19.12
CA ARG A 464 24.31 -1.38 -20.26
C ARG A 464 25.30 -2.52 -20.47
N LEU A 465 24.80 -3.75 -20.48
CA LEU A 465 25.58 -4.95 -20.80
C LEU A 465 25.40 -5.33 -22.28
N SER A 466 24.17 -5.18 -22.79
CA SER A 466 23.84 -5.35 -24.21
C SER A 466 22.78 -4.32 -24.62
N ARG A 467 22.34 -4.33 -25.87
CA ARG A 467 21.24 -3.44 -26.31
C ARG A 467 19.98 -3.58 -25.47
N ASN A 468 19.73 -4.79 -24.98
CA ASN A 468 18.49 -5.18 -24.28
C ASN A 468 18.70 -5.55 -22.81
N LEU A 469 19.93 -5.53 -22.31
CA LEU A 469 20.26 -5.92 -20.95
C LEU A 469 21.08 -4.83 -20.26
N ALA A 470 20.66 -4.46 -19.07
CA ALA A 470 21.40 -3.59 -18.16
C ALA A 470 21.38 -4.18 -16.74
N CYS A 471 22.40 -3.89 -15.96
CA CYS A 471 22.39 -4.07 -14.51
C CYS A 471 22.37 -2.70 -13.83
N PHE A 472 21.79 -2.64 -12.62
CA PHE A 472 21.85 -1.41 -11.83
C PHE A 472 21.94 -1.67 -10.33
N ALA A 473 22.36 -0.63 -9.64
CA ALA A 473 22.31 -0.51 -8.20
C ALA A 473 21.62 0.81 -7.82
N GLU A 474 20.84 0.77 -6.77
CA GLU A 474 20.19 1.94 -6.21
C GLU A 474 20.33 1.92 -4.69
N ALA A 475 20.60 3.07 -4.09
CA ALA A 475 20.59 3.27 -2.65
C ALA A 475 19.82 4.56 -2.34
N GLY A 476 18.99 4.51 -1.31
CA GLY A 476 18.21 5.64 -0.84
C GLY A 476 18.22 5.74 0.68
N TRP A 477 18.19 6.96 1.18
CA TRP A 477 18.11 7.25 2.60
C TRP A 477 17.12 8.39 2.85
N THR A 478 16.15 8.12 3.75
CA THR A 478 15.08 9.04 4.08
C THR A 478 14.93 9.11 5.59
N PRO A 479 15.72 9.97 6.26
CA PRO A 479 15.56 10.22 7.70
C PRO A 479 14.35 11.12 7.94
N ARG A 480 13.79 11.04 9.15
CA ARG A 480 12.81 11.97 9.65
C ARG A 480 13.22 12.45 11.04
N PHE A 481 13.29 13.75 11.22
CA PHE A 481 13.70 14.40 12.48
C PHE A 481 12.48 15.12 13.08
N TYR A 482 12.12 14.73 14.28
CA TYR A 482 10.98 15.30 15.01
C TYR A 482 11.42 16.44 15.93
N SER A 483 10.52 17.39 16.21
CA SER A 483 10.74 18.53 17.13
C SER A 483 10.92 18.05 18.56
N GLY A 484 11.15 17.00 19.01
CA GLY A 484 11.50 16.50 20.34
C GLY A 484 12.88 15.83 20.40
N GLY A 485 13.69 15.98 19.32
CA GLY A 485 15.00 15.34 19.25
C GLY A 485 14.95 13.87 18.81
N LEU A 486 13.77 13.31 18.57
CA LEU A 486 13.62 11.94 18.09
C LEU A 486 13.86 11.83 16.59
N SER A 487 14.32 10.68 16.13
CA SER A 487 14.58 10.44 14.71
C SER A 487 14.12 9.06 14.25
N GLU A 488 13.79 9.00 12.96
CA GLU A 488 13.53 7.79 12.18
C GLU A 488 14.53 7.76 11.01
N HIS A 489 15.04 6.60 10.68
CA HIS A 489 15.91 6.40 9.52
C HIS A 489 15.38 5.24 8.67
N VAL A 490 15.18 5.50 7.40
CA VAL A 490 14.85 4.48 6.40
C VAL A 490 15.98 4.41 5.39
N LEU A 491 16.55 3.23 5.22
CA LEU A 491 17.57 2.92 4.22
C LEU A 491 17.02 1.86 3.27
N THR A 492 17.12 2.13 1.98
CA THR A 492 16.72 1.19 0.92
C THR A 492 17.92 0.92 0.02
N CYS A 493 18.21 -0.35 -0.25
CA CYS A 493 19.22 -0.78 -1.20
C CYS A 493 18.60 -1.77 -2.20
N LEU A 494 18.87 -1.55 -3.50
CA LEU A 494 18.43 -2.42 -4.58
C LEU A 494 19.63 -2.85 -5.42
N LEU A 495 19.70 -4.15 -5.73
CA LEU A 495 20.63 -4.74 -6.72
C LEU A 495 19.81 -5.42 -7.82
N TYR A 496 20.25 -5.28 -9.08
CA TYR A 496 19.33 -5.50 -10.18
C TYR A 496 19.93 -5.95 -11.50
N THR A 497 19.15 -6.76 -12.27
CA THR A 497 19.36 -6.98 -13.69
C THR A 497 18.06 -6.74 -14.46
N SER A 498 18.13 -6.11 -15.65
CA SER A 498 17.01 -5.90 -16.55
C SER A 498 17.16 -6.78 -17.79
N PRO A 499 16.65 -8.04 -17.80
CA PRO A 499 16.65 -8.86 -18.98
C PRO A 499 15.56 -8.41 -19.96
N SER A 500 15.88 -8.31 -21.24
CA SER A 500 14.86 -8.26 -22.28
C SER A 500 14.33 -9.66 -22.56
N PRO A 501 13.02 -9.82 -22.83
CA PRO A 501 12.41 -11.13 -23.10
C PRO A 501 12.90 -11.84 -24.35
N ARG A 502 13.92 -11.32 -25.07
CA ARG A 502 14.36 -11.82 -26.38
C ARG A 502 15.61 -12.69 -26.40
N ASP A 503 16.29 -12.91 -25.28
CA ASP A 503 17.53 -13.69 -25.27
C ASP A 503 17.33 -15.23 -25.22
N ARG A 504 16.12 -15.72 -25.53
CA ARG A 504 15.84 -17.13 -25.77
C ARG A 504 15.37 -17.35 -27.21
N SER A 505 16.21 -17.10 -28.17
CA SER A 505 16.08 -17.74 -29.47
C SER A 505 17.46 -18.11 -29.94
N VAL A 506 17.59 -19.43 -30.17
CA VAL A 506 18.59 -20.12 -30.97
C VAL A 506 19.81 -20.65 -30.18
N SER A 507 19.73 -21.88 -29.82
CA SER A 507 20.41 -22.98 -30.54
C SER A 507 19.73 -24.29 -30.24
#